data_e7f857a6c2776e3ca57561cb13deda67
#
_entry.id   e7f857a6c2776e3ca57561cb13deda67
#
_cell.length_a   1.000
_cell.length_b   1.000
_cell.length_c   1.000
_cell.angle_alpha   90.00
_cell.angle_beta   90.00
_cell.angle_gamma   90.00
#
_symmetry.space_group_name_H-M   'P 1'
#
loop_
_entity.id
_entity.type
_entity.pdbx_description
1 polymer ?
#
loop_
_entity_poly.entity_id
_entity_poly.type
_entity_poly.pdbx_seq_one_letter_code
_entity_poly.pdbx_strand_id
1 'polypeptide(L)'
;MPSFQEWVKIYEDKTGDKHYCPPGYTTLFDKDKGYAQYWVAADHSVMRVYECCGDAKYWYDMGVKICREYNIPKMVTICTRHILPYLRLLKFKIKTKIVQPERHNGYKIEGLNHLGKPFYCWPAWWDEDKQCNAYYVVSEVNK
;
A
#
# COMPACT_ATOMS: atom_id res chain seq x y z
N MET A 1 -19.98 2.43 -15.54
CA MET A 1 -19.25 2.75 -14.31
C MET A 1 -19.41 1.62 -13.32
N PRO A 2 -18.31 1.02 -12.82
CA PRO A 2 -18.45 -0.09 -11.89
C PRO A 2 -19.03 0.37 -10.55
N SER A 3 -19.90 -0.46 -10.00
CA SER A 3 -20.37 -0.32 -8.63
C SER A 3 -19.28 -0.79 -7.67
N PHE A 4 -19.49 -0.59 -6.36
CA PHE A 4 -18.58 -1.13 -5.36
C PHE A 4 -18.44 -2.65 -5.50
N GLN A 5 -19.55 -3.36 -5.69
CA GLN A 5 -19.54 -4.82 -5.83
C GLN A 5 -18.76 -5.25 -7.06
N GLU A 6 -18.87 -4.52 -8.16
CA GLU A 6 -18.10 -4.81 -9.35
C GLU A 6 -16.61 -4.58 -9.15
N TRP A 7 -16.24 -3.53 -8.41
CA TRP A 7 -14.84 -3.31 -8.05
C TRP A 7 -14.31 -4.41 -7.13
N VAL A 8 -15.13 -4.91 -6.19
CA VAL A 8 -14.73 -6.03 -5.34
C VAL A 8 -14.43 -7.26 -6.19
N LYS A 9 -15.27 -7.54 -7.20
CA LYS A 9 -15.03 -8.66 -8.11
C LYS A 9 -13.72 -8.49 -8.88
N ILE A 10 -13.44 -7.27 -9.35
CA ILE A 10 -12.19 -6.97 -10.05
C ILE A 10 -11.00 -7.25 -9.13
N TYR A 11 -11.07 -6.82 -7.87
CA TYR A 11 -10.02 -7.07 -6.89
C TYR A 11 -9.79 -8.58 -6.70
N GLU A 12 -10.86 -9.33 -6.48
CA GLU A 12 -10.76 -10.77 -6.25
C GLU A 12 -10.21 -11.51 -7.47
N ASP A 13 -10.63 -11.12 -8.66
CA ASP A 13 -10.15 -11.72 -9.91
C ASP A 13 -8.66 -11.42 -10.15
N LYS A 14 -8.21 -10.21 -9.85
CA LYS A 14 -6.82 -9.82 -10.06
C LYS A 14 -5.86 -10.38 -9.04
N THR A 15 -6.25 -10.43 -7.78
CA THR A 15 -5.35 -10.83 -6.69
C THR A 15 -5.47 -12.30 -6.33
N GLY A 16 -6.60 -12.93 -6.64
CA GLY A 16 -6.91 -14.26 -6.16
C GLY A 16 -7.31 -14.31 -4.69
N ASP A 17 -7.35 -13.15 -4.02
CA ASP A 17 -7.70 -13.06 -2.62
C ASP A 17 -9.17 -12.65 -2.46
N LYS A 18 -9.78 -13.11 -1.37
CA LYS A 18 -11.16 -12.75 -1.06
C LYS A 18 -11.21 -11.37 -0.44
N HIS A 19 -12.17 -10.56 -0.88
CA HIS A 19 -12.40 -9.25 -0.27
C HIS A 19 -12.74 -9.41 1.22
N TYR A 20 -12.11 -8.58 2.05
CA TYR A 20 -12.36 -8.57 3.48
C TYR A 20 -12.08 -7.18 4.03
N CYS A 21 -12.98 -6.69 4.85
CA CYS A 21 -12.75 -5.42 5.56
C CYS A 21 -12.53 -5.74 7.05
N PRO A 22 -11.30 -5.60 7.55
CA PRO A 22 -11.05 -5.87 8.97
C PRO A 22 -11.87 -4.95 9.87
N PRO A 23 -12.24 -5.40 11.07
CA PRO A 23 -12.94 -4.54 12.03
C PRO A 23 -12.15 -3.26 12.30
N GLY A 24 -12.85 -2.14 12.39
CA GLY A 24 -12.23 -0.84 12.65
C GLY A 24 -11.69 -0.13 11.41
N TYR A 25 -11.66 -0.79 10.26
CA TYR A 25 -11.24 -0.15 9.02
C TYR A 25 -12.39 0.59 8.35
N THR A 26 -12.07 1.69 7.70
CA THR A 26 -13.00 2.48 6.90
C THR A 26 -12.76 2.19 5.43
N THR A 27 -13.84 2.03 4.66
CA THR A 27 -13.76 1.86 3.21
C THR A 27 -14.12 3.17 2.52
N LEU A 28 -13.21 3.63 1.65
CA LEU A 28 -13.48 4.76 0.75
C LEU A 28 -13.78 4.19 -0.62
N PHE A 29 -14.75 4.75 -1.32
CA PHE A 29 -15.18 4.27 -2.62
C PHE A 29 -15.39 5.43 -3.57
N ASP A 30 -14.93 5.26 -4.82
CA ASP A 30 -15.19 6.16 -5.94
C ASP A 30 -15.42 5.28 -7.16
N LYS A 31 -16.58 5.46 -7.82
CA LYS A 31 -16.96 4.59 -8.93
C LYS A 31 -15.94 4.55 -10.07
N ASP A 32 -15.18 5.64 -10.25
CA ASP A 32 -14.18 5.76 -11.31
C ASP A 32 -12.78 5.37 -10.87
N LYS A 33 -12.53 5.32 -9.56
CA LYS A 33 -11.19 5.12 -9.00
C LYS A 33 -11.03 3.82 -8.23
N GLY A 34 -12.13 3.15 -7.88
CA GLY A 34 -12.11 1.92 -7.12
C GLY A 34 -12.37 2.14 -5.64
N TYR A 35 -11.63 1.44 -4.79
CA TYR A 35 -11.80 1.58 -3.35
C TYR A 35 -10.49 1.37 -2.59
N ALA A 36 -10.47 1.86 -1.36
CA ALA A 36 -9.36 1.62 -0.44
C ALA A 36 -9.90 1.51 0.98
N GLN A 37 -9.24 0.69 1.77
CA GLN A 37 -9.57 0.51 3.19
C GLN A 37 -8.43 1.03 4.02
N TYR A 38 -8.74 1.79 5.07
CA TYR A 38 -7.70 2.32 5.94
C TYR A 38 -8.12 2.30 7.41
N TRP A 39 -7.10 2.36 8.27
CA TRP A 39 -7.24 2.41 9.71
C TRP A 39 -6.20 3.37 10.28
N VAL A 40 -6.60 4.16 11.26
CA VAL A 40 -5.72 5.11 11.92
C VAL A 40 -5.54 4.69 13.38
N ALA A 41 -4.30 4.64 13.84
CA ALA A 41 -4.01 4.33 15.24
C ALA A 41 -4.62 5.39 16.15
N ALA A 42 -5.07 4.98 17.34
CA ALA A 42 -5.73 5.88 18.29
C ALA A 42 -4.86 7.09 18.66
N ASP A 43 -3.54 6.90 18.72
CA ASP A 43 -2.58 7.97 19.03
C ASP A 43 -2.13 8.75 17.78
N HIS A 44 -2.73 8.49 16.62
CA HIS A 44 -2.40 9.09 15.33
C HIS A 44 -0.94 8.87 14.90
N SER A 45 -0.30 7.80 15.37
CA SER A 45 1.10 7.51 15.03
C SER A 45 1.27 6.93 13.64
N VAL A 46 0.25 6.28 13.10
CA VAL A 46 0.34 5.60 11.81
C VAL A 46 -1.05 5.42 11.20
N MET A 47 -1.10 5.47 9.86
CA MET A 47 -2.26 5.02 9.09
C MET A 47 -1.86 3.73 8.39
N ARG A 48 -2.73 2.72 8.42
CA ARG A 48 -2.56 1.48 7.69
C ARG A 48 -3.57 1.41 6.55
N VAL A 49 -3.11 0.97 5.40
CA VAL A 49 -3.98 0.70 4.24
C VAL A 49 -3.98 -0.81 4.02
N TYR A 50 -5.16 -1.42 3.97
CA TYR A 50 -5.28 -2.87 3.83
C TYR A 50 -5.52 -3.29 2.39
N GLU A 51 -6.74 -3.07 1.87
CA GLU A 51 -7.03 -3.33 0.46
C GLU A 51 -7.07 -2.03 -0.32
N CYS A 52 -6.52 -2.06 -1.52
CA CYS A 52 -6.58 -0.94 -2.43
C CYS A 52 -6.79 -1.50 -3.84
N CYS A 53 -7.86 -1.10 -4.49
CA CYS A 53 -8.22 -1.58 -5.81
C CYS A 53 -8.52 -0.39 -6.72
N GLY A 54 -8.05 -0.46 -7.96
CA GLY A 54 -8.28 0.57 -8.96
C GLY A 54 -7.07 1.47 -9.15
N ASP A 55 -7.25 2.77 -9.01
CA ASP A 55 -6.19 3.75 -9.23
C ASP A 55 -5.33 3.91 -7.97
N ALA A 56 -4.23 3.14 -7.90
CA ALA A 56 -3.36 3.13 -6.72
C ALA A 56 -2.79 4.51 -6.41
N LYS A 57 -2.40 5.27 -7.42
CA LYS A 57 -1.83 6.62 -7.22
C LYS A 57 -2.87 7.56 -6.61
N TYR A 58 -4.10 7.50 -7.09
CA TYR A 58 -5.21 8.29 -6.56
C TYR A 58 -5.41 7.97 -5.06
N TRP A 59 -5.46 6.67 -4.72
CA TRP A 59 -5.70 6.27 -3.32
C TRP A 59 -4.51 6.58 -2.43
N TYR A 60 -3.29 6.47 -2.96
CA TYR A 60 -2.11 6.89 -2.20
C TYR A 60 -2.17 8.39 -1.89
N ASP A 61 -2.50 9.22 -2.87
CA ASP A 61 -2.62 10.67 -2.68
C ASP A 61 -3.74 11.01 -1.68
N MET A 62 -4.84 10.26 -1.72
CA MET A 62 -5.92 10.41 -0.75
C MET A 62 -5.45 10.08 0.67
N GLY A 63 -4.65 9.02 0.81
CA GLY A 63 -4.04 8.66 2.09
C GLY A 63 -3.13 9.76 2.62
N VAL A 64 -2.31 10.33 1.75
CA VAL A 64 -1.44 11.46 2.11
C VAL A 64 -2.26 12.64 2.62
N LYS A 65 -3.36 12.95 1.93
CA LYS A 65 -4.25 14.05 2.33
C LYS A 65 -4.81 13.83 3.72
N ILE A 66 -5.29 12.63 4.01
CA ILE A 66 -5.85 12.29 5.32
C ILE A 66 -4.75 12.38 6.40
N CYS A 67 -3.57 11.84 6.12
CA CYS A 67 -2.44 11.91 7.05
C CYS A 67 -2.07 13.35 7.39
N ARG A 68 -2.06 14.23 6.40
CA ARG A 68 -1.75 15.64 6.63
C ARG A 68 -2.82 16.35 7.43
N GLU A 69 -4.07 16.04 7.15
CA GLU A 69 -5.21 16.65 7.84
C GLU A 69 -5.23 16.31 9.34
N TYR A 70 -4.86 15.07 9.68
CA TYR A 70 -4.88 14.59 11.07
C TYR A 70 -3.50 14.49 11.72
N ASN A 71 -2.47 15.05 11.10
CA ASN A 71 -1.09 15.04 11.60
C ASN A 71 -0.56 13.63 11.86
N ILE A 72 -0.85 12.71 10.95
CA ILE A 72 -0.34 11.34 11.01
C ILE A 72 1.02 11.33 10.32
N PRO A 73 2.11 10.92 11.02
CA PRO A 73 3.46 11.04 10.44
C PRO A 73 3.76 10.10 9.29
N LYS A 74 3.17 8.90 9.28
CA LYS A 74 3.49 7.89 8.26
C LYS A 74 2.32 7.01 7.90
N MET A 75 2.42 6.44 6.70
CA MET A 75 1.44 5.52 6.15
C MET A 75 2.12 4.19 5.86
N VAL A 76 1.47 3.09 6.26
CA VAL A 76 1.97 1.74 6.03
C VAL A 76 0.99 1.02 5.10
N THR A 77 1.53 0.47 4.02
CA THR A 77 0.75 -0.36 3.10
C THR A 77 1.40 -1.73 2.97
N ILE A 78 0.64 -2.70 2.49
CA ILE A 78 1.16 -4.01 2.17
C ILE A 78 1.02 -4.20 0.67
N CYS A 79 2.15 -4.39 0.00
CA CYS A 79 2.17 -4.67 -1.44
C CYS A 79 2.23 -6.18 -1.64
N THR A 80 1.17 -6.74 -2.21
CA THR A 80 1.09 -8.19 -2.47
C THR A 80 1.40 -8.54 -3.92
N ARG A 81 1.98 -7.58 -4.66
CA ARG A 81 2.41 -7.76 -6.04
C ARG A 81 3.89 -7.42 -6.15
N HIS A 82 4.44 -7.45 -7.35
CA HIS A 82 5.85 -7.11 -7.54
C HIS A 82 6.13 -5.69 -7.06
N ILE A 83 7.14 -5.56 -6.19
CA ILE A 83 7.39 -4.29 -5.48
C ILE A 83 7.94 -3.21 -6.41
N LEU A 84 8.82 -3.55 -7.34
CA LEU A 84 9.48 -2.53 -8.17
C LEU A 84 8.50 -1.78 -9.08
N PRO A 85 7.61 -2.47 -9.82
CA PRO A 85 6.58 -1.76 -10.59
C PRO A 85 5.65 -0.92 -9.73
N TYR A 86 5.32 -1.41 -8.53
CA TYR A 86 4.47 -0.69 -7.60
C TYR A 86 5.11 0.64 -7.17
N LEU A 87 6.40 0.61 -6.82
CA LEU A 87 7.11 1.82 -6.42
C LEU A 87 7.24 2.82 -7.59
N ARG A 88 7.44 2.32 -8.81
CA ARG A 88 7.47 3.17 -10.01
C ARG A 88 6.13 3.85 -10.24
N LEU A 89 5.04 3.11 -10.08
CA LEU A 89 3.70 3.64 -10.24
C LEU A 89 3.46 4.81 -9.28
N LEU A 90 3.95 4.71 -8.05
CA LEU A 90 3.80 5.76 -7.04
C LEU A 90 4.85 6.85 -7.15
N LYS A 91 5.78 6.75 -8.13
CA LYS A 91 6.84 7.71 -8.37
C LYS A 91 7.82 7.86 -7.22
N PHE A 92 8.10 6.73 -6.56
CA PHE A 92 9.11 6.66 -5.51
C PHE A 92 10.48 6.48 -6.12
N LYS A 93 11.50 7.12 -5.54
CA LYS A 93 12.89 7.00 -5.97
C LYS A 93 13.66 6.09 -5.04
N ILE A 94 14.17 4.99 -5.58
CA ILE A 94 14.96 4.03 -4.82
C ILE A 94 16.39 4.55 -4.70
N LYS A 95 16.91 4.62 -3.46
CA LYS A 95 18.31 4.96 -3.20
C LYS A 95 19.14 3.73 -2.93
N THR A 96 18.62 2.78 -2.16
CA THR A 96 19.31 1.51 -1.88
C THR A 96 18.36 0.35 -2.06
N LYS A 97 18.89 -0.76 -2.58
CA LYS A 97 18.14 -1.99 -2.80
C LYS A 97 19.08 -3.14 -2.47
N ILE A 98 18.85 -3.81 -1.34
CA ILE A 98 19.71 -4.87 -0.84
C ILE A 98 18.94 -6.18 -0.86
N VAL A 99 19.52 -7.20 -1.53
CA VAL A 99 18.92 -8.52 -1.58
C VAL A 99 19.03 -9.20 -0.22
N GLN A 100 17.96 -9.86 0.19
CA GLN A 100 17.89 -10.63 1.44
C GLN A 100 17.73 -12.11 1.10
N PRO A 101 18.84 -12.87 0.96
CA PRO A 101 18.75 -14.29 0.57
C PRO A 101 17.89 -15.11 1.54
N GLU A 102 17.94 -14.80 2.83
CA GLU A 102 17.14 -15.49 3.87
C GLU A 102 15.65 -15.20 3.77
N ARG A 103 15.26 -14.26 2.92
CA ARG A 103 13.86 -13.87 2.69
C ARG A 103 13.48 -14.09 1.24
N HIS A 104 13.80 -15.25 0.69
CA HIS A 104 13.50 -15.63 -0.70
C HIS A 104 14.03 -14.59 -1.71
N ASN A 105 15.21 -14.04 -1.46
CA ASN A 105 15.83 -13.02 -2.31
C ASN A 105 14.98 -11.77 -2.45
N GLY A 106 14.13 -11.47 -1.47
CA GLY A 106 13.41 -10.22 -1.42
C GLY A 106 14.36 -9.06 -1.14
N TYR A 107 13.88 -7.84 -1.32
CA TYR A 107 14.71 -6.65 -1.19
C TYR A 107 14.39 -5.87 0.06
N LYS A 108 15.44 -5.34 0.70
CA LYS A 108 15.30 -4.24 1.64
C LYS A 108 15.55 -2.96 0.85
N ILE A 109 14.55 -2.09 0.77
CA ILE A 109 14.58 -0.92 -0.11
C ILE A 109 14.42 0.34 0.72
N GLU A 110 15.22 1.37 0.40
CA GLU A 110 15.09 2.69 1.01
C GLU A 110 15.22 3.75 -0.07
N GLY A 111 14.54 4.86 0.13
CA GLY A 111 14.62 5.97 -0.80
C GLY A 111 13.72 7.11 -0.40
N LEU A 112 13.26 7.87 -1.40
CA LEU A 112 12.37 9.00 -1.20
C LEU A 112 11.06 8.78 -1.94
N ASN A 113 9.94 9.09 -1.28
CA ASN A 113 8.64 9.06 -1.92
C ASN A 113 8.45 10.31 -2.79
N HIS A 114 7.31 10.44 -3.46
CA HIS A 114 7.06 11.58 -4.34
C HIS A 114 6.99 12.92 -3.63
N LEU A 115 6.87 12.91 -2.29
CA LEU A 115 6.90 14.13 -1.47
C LEU A 115 8.32 14.53 -1.09
N GLY A 116 9.33 13.77 -1.50
CA GLY A 116 10.71 14.00 -1.09
C GLY A 116 11.02 13.53 0.31
N LYS A 117 10.15 12.72 0.92
CA LYS A 117 10.33 12.20 2.28
C LYS A 117 10.74 10.74 2.24
N PRO A 118 11.37 10.22 3.31
CA PRO A 118 11.83 8.83 3.31
C PRO A 118 10.70 7.82 3.13
N PHE A 119 11.00 6.74 2.44
CA PHE A 119 10.21 5.53 2.46
C PHE A 119 11.13 4.33 2.60
N TYR A 120 10.60 3.24 3.10
CA TYR A 120 11.34 1.98 3.18
C TYR A 120 10.40 0.80 3.05
N CYS A 121 10.95 -0.29 2.50
CA CYS A 121 10.22 -1.52 2.27
C CYS A 121 11.06 -2.69 2.73
N TRP A 122 10.39 -3.73 3.22
CA TRP A 122 11.05 -5.01 3.49
C TRP A 122 10.06 -6.15 3.30
N PRO A 123 10.56 -7.38 3.04
CA PRO A 123 9.69 -8.51 2.84
C PRO A 123 8.87 -8.80 4.09
N ALA A 124 7.55 -8.92 3.90
CA ALA A 124 6.63 -9.24 4.98
C ALA A 124 6.44 -10.75 5.11
N TRP A 125 6.13 -11.40 3.99
CA TRP A 125 6.03 -12.86 3.93
C TRP A 125 6.19 -13.31 2.49
N TRP A 126 6.50 -14.61 2.32
CA TRP A 126 6.55 -15.24 0.99
C TRP A 126 5.16 -15.75 0.63
N ASP A 127 4.68 -15.40 -0.55
CA ASP A 127 3.39 -15.86 -1.07
C ASP A 127 3.64 -17.01 -2.05
N GLU A 128 3.32 -18.23 -1.62
CA GLU A 128 3.54 -19.43 -2.43
C GLU A 128 2.71 -19.43 -3.71
N ASP A 129 1.49 -18.95 -3.65
CA ASP A 129 0.59 -18.95 -4.81
C ASP A 129 1.08 -17.99 -5.89
N LYS A 130 1.56 -16.83 -5.49
CA LYS A 130 2.02 -15.80 -6.43
C LYS A 130 3.52 -15.90 -6.73
N GLN A 131 4.25 -16.75 -6.01
CA GLN A 131 5.70 -16.92 -6.13
C GLN A 131 6.44 -15.58 -6.04
N CYS A 132 6.06 -14.79 -5.06
CA CYS A 132 6.72 -13.51 -4.78
C CYS A 132 6.57 -13.14 -3.31
N ASN A 133 7.41 -12.22 -2.86
CA ASN A 133 7.29 -11.66 -1.52
C ASN A 133 6.20 -10.61 -1.49
N ALA A 134 5.39 -10.61 -0.42
CA ALA A 134 4.62 -9.43 -0.06
C ALA A 134 5.55 -8.50 0.72
N TYR A 135 5.33 -7.20 0.61
CA TYR A 135 6.21 -6.21 1.22
C TYR A 135 5.43 -5.26 2.12
N TYR A 136 6.04 -4.91 3.25
CA TYR A 136 5.63 -3.71 3.97
C TYR A 136 6.22 -2.51 3.26
N VAL A 137 5.41 -1.50 3.02
CA VAL A 137 5.86 -0.23 2.45
C VAL A 137 5.50 0.86 3.44
N VAL A 138 6.52 1.47 4.04
CA VAL A 138 6.34 2.54 5.01
C VAL A 138 6.76 3.85 4.37
N SER A 139 5.84 4.80 4.30
CA SER A 139 6.06 6.09 3.64
C SER A 139 5.84 7.20 4.66
N GLU A 140 6.85 8.06 4.86
CA GLU A 140 6.69 9.21 5.74
C GLU A 140 5.93 10.31 5.02
N VAL A 141 4.98 10.93 5.71
CA VAL A 141 4.11 11.96 5.15
C VAL A 141 4.30 13.28 5.86
N ASN A 142 4.30 13.24 7.18
CA ASN A 142 4.58 14.40 8.05
C ASN A 142 5.79 14.08 8.89
N LYS A 143 6.38 15.11 9.47
CA LYS A 143 7.50 14.90 10.38
C LYS A 143 7.08 14.28 11.69
#